data_43842f4dd4aa3cf137f8417aeaf50d14
#
_entry.id   43842f4dd4aa3cf137f8417aeaf50d14
#
_cell.length_a   1.000
_cell.length_b   1.000
_cell.length_c   1.000
_cell.angle_alpha   90.00
_cell.angle_beta   90.00
_cell.angle_gamma   90.00
#
_symmetry.space_group_name_H-M   'P 1'
#
loop_
_entity.id
_entity.type
_entity.pdbx_description
1 polymer ?
#
loop_
_entity_poly.entity_id
_entity_poly.type
_entity_poly.pdbx_seq_one_letter_code
_entity_poly.pdbx_strand_id
1 'polypeptide(L)'
;TAADIFTLRDRRPDVQRALAERREEQARQREAASGKLRKNVRSVEDRNYEGLDKLFAAIDARREPELDRFIFALGIRHIGETTAAVLARTFGTMEELIRVGKETAAAEDPISVFPSVDGIGDTVITALVDFFGNERNDAVIERLLEQVRPQPYVVNVSADSVVAGKTVVFTGSLEKMSRSEAK
;
A
#
# COMPACT_ATOMS: atom_id res chain seq x y z
N THR A 1 14.35 2.61 0.56
CA THR A 1 13.21 1.72 0.81
C THR A 1 11.89 2.46 0.64
N ALA A 2 10.76 1.75 0.60
CA ALA A 2 9.43 2.38 0.54
C ALA A 2 9.15 3.25 1.78
N ALA A 3 9.67 2.90 2.94
CA ALA A 3 9.56 3.69 4.16
C ALA A 3 10.20 5.09 4.03
N ASP A 4 11.25 5.23 3.22
CA ASP A 4 11.96 6.50 3.06
C ASP A 4 11.10 7.59 2.39
N ILE A 5 10.02 7.21 1.72
CA ILE A 5 9.05 8.15 1.14
C ILE A 5 8.36 8.96 2.25
N PHE A 6 8.07 8.33 3.37
CA PHE A 6 7.39 8.96 4.51
C PHE A 6 8.29 9.89 5.32
N THR A 7 9.61 9.82 5.14
CA THR A 7 10.59 10.72 5.80
C THR A 7 11.08 11.85 4.87
N LEU A 8 10.54 11.94 3.64
CA LEU A 8 10.96 12.98 2.68
C LEU A 8 10.72 14.41 3.19
N ARG A 9 9.71 14.63 4.05
CA ARG A 9 9.42 15.92 4.65
C ARG A 9 10.58 16.41 5.51
N ASP A 10 11.24 15.53 6.26
CA ASP A 10 12.36 15.84 7.15
C ASP A 10 13.59 16.26 6.36
N ARG A 11 13.64 15.84 5.09
CA ARG A 11 14.71 16.17 4.13
C ARG A 11 14.28 17.24 3.11
N ARG A 12 13.31 18.07 3.47
CA ARG A 12 12.76 19.12 2.58
C ARG A 12 13.82 19.92 1.85
N PRO A 13 14.89 20.46 2.50
CA PRO A 13 15.92 21.24 1.82
C PRO A 13 16.64 20.45 0.72
N ASP A 14 16.92 19.18 0.95
CA ASP A 14 17.57 18.29 -0.04
C ASP A 14 16.66 18.04 -1.24
N VAL A 15 15.37 17.79 -0.98
CA VAL A 15 14.37 17.59 -2.04
C VAL A 15 14.20 18.87 -2.87
N GLN A 16 14.17 20.04 -2.24
CA GLN A 16 14.10 21.34 -2.94
C GLN A 16 15.32 21.54 -3.83
N ARG A 17 16.52 21.24 -3.33
CA ARG A 17 17.77 21.35 -4.09
C ARG A 17 17.74 20.41 -5.30
N ALA A 18 17.43 19.13 -5.11
CA ALA A 18 17.34 18.15 -6.19
C ALA A 18 16.31 18.53 -7.26
N LEU A 19 15.15 19.05 -6.85
CA LEU A 19 14.14 19.57 -7.78
C LEU A 19 14.61 20.81 -8.54
N ALA A 20 15.35 21.71 -7.88
CA ALA A 20 15.92 22.88 -8.54
C ALA A 20 16.97 22.49 -9.57
N GLU A 21 17.90 21.59 -9.22
CA GLU A 21 18.94 21.06 -10.11
C GLU A 21 18.33 20.39 -11.35
N ARG A 22 17.32 19.54 -11.16
CA ARG A 22 16.61 18.88 -12.26
C ARG A 22 15.91 19.88 -13.19
N ARG A 23 15.25 20.90 -12.64
CA ARG A 23 14.61 21.97 -13.42
C ARG A 23 15.65 22.78 -14.19
N GLU A 24 16.79 23.01 -13.60
CA GLU A 24 17.92 23.71 -14.22
C GLU A 24 18.45 22.92 -15.41
N GLU A 25 18.70 21.64 -15.23
CA GLU A 25 19.17 20.74 -16.28
C GLU A 25 18.16 20.67 -17.44
N GLN A 26 16.87 20.49 -17.15
CA GLN A 26 15.81 20.52 -18.17
C GLN A 26 15.74 21.85 -18.93
N ALA A 27 15.99 22.94 -18.23
CA ALA A 27 15.99 24.25 -18.86
C ALA A 27 17.20 24.44 -19.77
N ARG A 28 18.41 24.01 -19.37
CA ARG A 28 19.62 23.99 -20.22
C ARG A 28 19.41 23.18 -21.48
N GLN A 29 18.79 22.00 -21.37
CA GLN A 29 18.47 21.15 -22.51
C GLN A 29 17.51 21.85 -23.48
N ARG A 30 16.48 22.55 -22.98
CA ARG A 30 15.55 23.34 -23.80
C ARG A 30 16.22 24.53 -24.46
N GLU A 31 17.13 25.23 -23.76
CA GLU A 31 17.92 26.32 -24.32
C GLU A 31 18.83 25.82 -25.46
N ALA A 32 19.51 24.69 -25.25
CA ALA A 32 20.33 24.06 -26.28
C ALA A 32 19.52 23.66 -27.51
N ALA A 33 18.33 23.11 -27.31
CA ALA A 33 17.47 22.68 -28.41
C ALA A 33 16.81 23.85 -29.17
N SER A 34 16.49 24.96 -28.49
CA SER A 34 15.77 26.10 -29.07
C SER A 34 16.67 27.27 -29.51
N GLY A 35 17.93 27.29 -29.06
CA GLY A 35 18.86 28.42 -29.26
C GLY A 35 18.47 29.70 -28.50
N LYS A 36 17.45 29.64 -27.63
CA LYS A 36 16.97 30.80 -26.85
C LYS A 36 17.40 30.70 -25.40
N LEU A 37 18.15 31.70 -24.92
CA LEU A 37 18.57 31.80 -23.52
C LEU A 37 17.43 32.36 -22.65
N ARG A 38 17.35 31.89 -21.41
CA ARG A 38 16.43 32.41 -20.39
C ARG A 38 16.87 33.82 -19.95
N LYS A 39 15.91 34.70 -19.78
CA LYS A 39 16.15 36.05 -19.26
C LYS A 39 16.34 36.09 -17.74
N ASN A 40 15.68 35.17 -17.01
CA ASN A 40 15.72 35.09 -15.54
C ASN A 40 16.03 33.69 -15.05
N VAL A 41 17.05 33.55 -14.22
CA VAL A 41 17.37 32.33 -13.47
C VAL A 41 16.97 32.58 -12.02
N ARG A 42 16.04 31.77 -11.50
CA ARG A 42 15.60 31.86 -10.10
C ARG A 42 16.51 31.02 -9.21
N SER A 43 16.89 31.55 -8.04
CA SER A 43 17.57 30.76 -7.00
C SER A 43 16.69 29.63 -6.46
N VAL A 44 17.28 28.75 -5.66
CA VAL A 44 16.51 27.66 -4.99
C VAL A 44 15.45 28.26 -4.07
N GLU A 45 15.79 29.31 -3.34
CA GLU A 45 14.94 30.00 -2.36
C GLU A 45 13.77 30.75 -3.01
N ASP A 46 13.99 31.31 -4.20
CA ASP A 46 12.98 32.10 -4.92
C ASP A 46 11.96 31.26 -5.70
N ARG A 47 12.10 29.93 -5.67
CA ARG A 47 11.21 29.03 -6.40
C ARG A 47 9.96 28.71 -5.59
N ASN A 48 8.83 28.60 -6.29
CA ASN A 48 7.60 28.10 -5.69
C ASN A 48 7.66 26.56 -5.55
N TYR A 49 7.43 26.07 -4.34
CA TYR A 49 7.39 24.66 -3.97
C TYR A 49 5.99 24.19 -3.49
N GLU A 50 4.92 24.90 -3.83
CA GLU A 50 3.54 24.52 -3.47
C GLU A 50 3.20 23.06 -3.84
N GLY A 51 3.69 22.59 -5.01
CA GLY A 51 3.54 21.19 -5.41
C GLY A 51 4.23 20.20 -4.47
N LEU A 52 5.35 20.60 -3.83
CA LEU A 52 6.03 19.78 -2.84
C LEU A 52 5.24 19.73 -1.52
N ASP A 53 4.63 20.83 -1.12
CA ASP A 53 3.77 20.86 0.07
C ASP A 53 2.53 19.98 -0.11
N LYS A 54 1.92 20.03 -1.29
CA LYS A 54 0.81 19.13 -1.66
C LYS A 54 1.25 17.66 -1.67
N LEU A 55 2.47 17.36 -2.15
CA LEU A 55 3.01 16.01 -2.12
C LEU A 55 3.19 15.51 -0.69
N PHE A 56 3.80 16.29 0.20
CA PHE A 56 3.97 15.91 1.60
C PHE A 56 2.64 15.70 2.31
N ALA A 57 1.66 16.57 2.07
CA ALA A 57 0.32 16.40 2.62
C ALA A 57 -0.36 15.12 2.11
N ALA A 58 -0.18 14.78 0.82
CA ALA A 58 -0.70 13.54 0.26
C ALA A 58 -0.03 12.28 0.82
N ILE A 59 1.28 12.33 1.09
CA ILE A 59 2.03 11.24 1.74
C ILE A 59 1.52 11.06 3.17
N ASP A 60 1.40 12.15 3.95
CA ASP A 60 0.93 12.07 5.34
C ASP A 60 -0.51 11.54 5.44
N ALA A 61 -1.37 11.91 4.50
CA ALA A 61 -2.73 11.38 4.42
C ALA A 61 -2.81 9.87 4.13
N ARG A 62 -1.70 9.23 3.80
CA ARG A 62 -1.61 7.78 3.53
C ARG A 62 -0.90 7.00 4.65
N ARG A 63 -0.69 7.61 5.81
CA ARG A 63 -0.07 6.94 6.96
C ARG A 63 -0.99 5.96 7.66
N GLU A 64 -2.29 6.04 7.43
CA GLU A 64 -3.32 5.17 8.02
C GLU A 64 -4.14 4.47 6.92
N PRO A 65 -3.52 3.58 6.13
CA PRO A 65 -4.22 2.86 5.08
C PRO A 65 -5.14 1.78 5.68
N GLU A 66 -6.18 1.41 4.95
CA GLU A 66 -6.95 0.20 5.24
C GLU A 66 -6.07 -1.05 5.12
N LEU A 67 -6.30 -2.07 5.97
CA LEU A 67 -5.44 -3.25 6.07
C LEU A 67 -5.32 -4.01 4.75
N ASP A 68 -6.41 -4.21 4.03
CA ASP A 68 -6.42 -4.90 2.74
C ASP A 68 -5.56 -4.17 1.69
N ARG A 69 -5.64 -2.84 1.66
CA ARG A 69 -4.81 -2.01 0.77
C ARG A 69 -3.34 -2.08 1.14
N PHE A 70 -3.03 -2.13 2.44
CA PHE A 70 -1.65 -2.28 2.90
C PHE A 70 -1.08 -3.64 2.51
N ILE A 71 -1.83 -4.73 2.75
CA ILE A 71 -1.42 -6.10 2.37
C ILE A 71 -1.19 -6.19 0.84
N PHE A 72 -2.11 -5.65 0.04
CA PHE A 72 -1.95 -5.60 -1.41
C PHE A 72 -0.69 -4.81 -1.83
N ALA A 73 -0.43 -3.67 -1.18
CA ALA A 73 0.72 -2.81 -1.48
C ALA A 73 2.09 -3.44 -1.12
N LEU A 74 2.13 -4.46 -0.26
CA LEU A 74 3.35 -5.23 0.01
C LEU A 74 3.87 -5.98 -1.22
N GLY A 75 3.02 -6.20 -2.24
CA GLY A 75 3.41 -6.82 -3.50
C GLY A 75 3.77 -8.31 -3.37
N ILE A 76 3.18 -9.01 -2.41
CA ILE A 76 3.38 -10.45 -2.23
C ILE A 76 2.85 -11.19 -3.46
N ARG A 77 3.65 -12.10 -4.01
CA ARG A 77 3.28 -12.85 -5.20
C ARG A 77 1.94 -13.59 -4.98
N HIS A 78 1.09 -13.64 -6.00
CA HIS A 78 -0.24 -14.26 -5.97
C HIS A 78 -1.26 -13.61 -5.02
N ILE A 79 -0.91 -12.52 -4.34
CA ILE A 79 -1.84 -11.78 -3.49
C ILE A 79 -2.30 -10.52 -4.23
N GLY A 80 -3.45 -10.60 -4.89
CA GLY A 80 -4.17 -9.48 -5.48
C GLY A 80 -5.12 -8.82 -4.49
N GLU A 81 -5.88 -7.82 -4.95
CA GLU A 81 -6.83 -7.07 -4.09
C GLU A 81 -7.84 -7.99 -3.39
N THR A 82 -8.41 -8.96 -4.10
CA THR A 82 -9.39 -9.90 -3.53
C THR A 82 -8.76 -10.77 -2.44
N THR A 83 -7.58 -11.33 -2.68
CA THR A 83 -6.86 -12.16 -1.71
C THR A 83 -6.43 -11.33 -0.50
N ALA A 84 -5.94 -10.10 -0.71
CA ALA A 84 -5.60 -9.19 0.36
C ALA A 84 -6.82 -8.85 1.25
N ALA A 85 -7.99 -8.63 0.65
CA ALA A 85 -9.23 -8.41 1.41
C ALA A 85 -9.66 -9.64 2.22
N VAL A 86 -9.48 -10.87 1.68
CA VAL A 86 -9.72 -12.11 2.43
C VAL A 86 -8.78 -12.21 3.62
N LEU A 87 -7.47 -11.97 3.42
CA LEU A 87 -6.47 -11.99 4.50
C LEU A 87 -6.78 -10.93 5.57
N ALA A 88 -7.10 -9.70 5.16
CA ALA A 88 -7.45 -8.61 6.08
C ALA A 88 -8.67 -8.98 6.95
N ARG A 89 -9.70 -9.54 6.33
CA ARG A 89 -10.91 -9.99 7.03
C ARG A 89 -10.62 -11.13 8.01
N THR A 90 -9.77 -12.07 7.62
CA THR A 90 -9.44 -13.26 8.42
C THR A 90 -8.60 -12.93 9.62
N PHE A 91 -7.55 -12.13 9.43
CA PHE A 91 -6.57 -11.85 10.48
C PHE A 91 -6.86 -10.57 11.26
N GLY A 92 -7.68 -9.67 10.73
CA GLY A 92 -8.14 -8.46 11.40
C GLY A 92 -7.08 -7.37 11.55
N THR A 93 -5.81 -7.71 11.81
CA THR A 93 -4.69 -6.76 11.99
C THR A 93 -3.44 -7.22 11.24
N MET A 94 -2.51 -6.29 11.00
CA MET A 94 -1.23 -6.62 10.36
C MET A 94 -0.33 -7.44 11.28
N GLU A 95 -0.37 -7.18 12.58
CA GLU A 95 0.38 -7.91 13.59
C GLU A 95 0.01 -9.39 13.61
N GLU A 96 -1.29 -9.69 13.55
CA GLU A 96 -1.77 -11.07 13.52
C GLU A 96 -1.38 -11.78 12.22
N LEU A 97 -1.46 -11.11 11.07
CA LEU A 97 -1.00 -11.66 9.80
C LEU A 97 0.51 -11.97 9.83
N ILE A 98 1.33 -11.07 10.39
CA ILE A 98 2.77 -11.28 10.53
C ILE A 98 3.04 -12.48 11.46
N ARG A 99 2.36 -12.55 12.60
CA ARG A 99 2.51 -13.63 13.57
C ARG A 99 2.24 -14.99 12.92
N VAL A 100 1.07 -15.13 12.31
CA VAL A 100 0.67 -16.38 11.65
C VAL A 100 1.57 -16.69 10.45
N GLY A 101 1.94 -15.69 9.64
CA GLY A 101 2.85 -15.88 8.52
C GLY A 101 4.23 -16.40 8.94
N LYS A 102 4.81 -15.87 10.01
CA LYS A 102 6.09 -16.33 10.57
C LYS A 102 6.01 -17.72 11.20
N GLU A 103 4.96 -18.01 11.96
CA GLU A 103 4.72 -19.34 12.53
C GLU A 103 4.58 -20.40 11.43
N THR A 104 3.82 -20.07 10.37
CA THR A 104 3.66 -20.94 9.21
C THR A 104 4.98 -21.14 8.47
N ALA A 105 5.77 -20.09 8.28
CA ALA A 105 7.08 -20.19 7.61
C ALA A 105 8.11 -21.01 8.38
N ALA A 106 7.97 -21.10 9.71
CA ALA A 106 8.85 -21.90 10.56
C ALA A 106 8.42 -23.37 10.70
N ALA A 107 7.25 -23.75 10.18
CA ALA A 107 6.70 -25.09 10.31
C ALA A 107 7.31 -26.07 9.29
N GLU A 108 7.40 -27.35 9.65
CA GLU A 108 7.82 -28.43 8.71
C GLU A 108 6.81 -28.64 7.59
N ASP A 109 5.50 -28.52 7.89
CA ASP A 109 4.42 -28.57 6.90
C ASP A 109 3.56 -27.29 6.99
N PRO A 110 3.98 -26.24 6.28
CA PRO A 110 3.29 -24.95 6.31
C PRO A 110 1.81 -25.00 5.88
N ILE A 111 1.47 -25.88 4.94
CA ILE A 111 0.11 -25.95 4.41
C ILE A 111 -0.87 -26.50 5.47
N SER A 112 -0.45 -27.48 6.25
CA SER A 112 -1.29 -28.03 7.31
C SER A 112 -1.40 -27.14 8.55
N VAL A 113 -0.40 -26.29 8.79
CA VAL A 113 -0.39 -25.36 9.94
C VAL A 113 -1.12 -24.08 9.67
N PHE A 114 -1.15 -23.61 8.39
CA PHE A 114 -1.88 -22.40 8.04
C PHE A 114 -3.39 -22.57 8.31
N PRO A 115 -4.06 -21.59 8.92
CA PRO A 115 -5.51 -21.67 9.13
C PRO A 115 -6.27 -21.91 7.84
N SER A 116 -7.26 -22.80 7.88
CA SER A 116 -8.13 -23.04 6.72
C SER A 116 -8.99 -21.80 6.46
N VAL A 117 -8.74 -21.12 5.35
CA VAL A 117 -9.39 -19.87 4.95
C VAL A 117 -9.99 -20.04 3.56
N ASP A 118 -11.29 -19.82 3.44
CA ASP A 118 -11.97 -19.90 2.14
C ASP A 118 -11.39 -18.88 1.15
N GLY A 119 -11.01 -19.37 -0.03
CA GLY A 119 -10.34 -18.54 -1.06
C GLY A 119 -8.82 -18.43 -0.92
N ILE A 120 -8.20 -19.05 0.08
CA ILE A 120 -6.74 -19.16 0.24
C ILE A 120 -6.30 -20.60 -0.03
N GLY A 121 -5.63 -20.83 -1.14
CA GLY A 121 -5.07 -22.15 -1.50
C GLY A 121 -3.57 -22.23 -1.28
N ASP A 122 -3.02 -23.42 -1.50
CA ASP A 122 -1.61 -23.77 -1.29
C ASP A 122 -0.62 -22.79 -1.95
N THR A 123 -0.96 -22.29 -3.15
CA THR A 123 -0.13 -21.32 -3.87
C THR A 123 0.02 -20.00 -3.10
N VAL A 124 -1.05 -19.54 -2.45
CA VAL A 124 -1.03 -18.31 -1.65
C VAL A 124 -0.28 -18.56 -0.34
N ILE A 125 -0.51 -19.72 0.30
CA ILE A 125 0.19 -20.13 1.53
C ILE A 125 1.69 -20.18 1.28
N THR A 126 2.13 -20.83 0.20
CA THR A 126 3.55 -20.90 -0.19
C THR A 126 4.12 -19.48 -0.41
N ALA A 127 3.39 -18.60 -1.06
CA ALA A 127 3.86 -17.23 -1.28
C ALA A 127 3.95 -16.41 0.03
N LEU A 128 3.07 -16.65 1.01
CA LEU A 128 3.17 -16.06 2.34
C LEU A 128 4.38 -16.61 3.10
N VAL A 129 4.63 -17.92 3.03
CA VAL A 129 5.80 -18.58 3.62
C VAL A 129 7.10 -18.00 3.05
N ASP A 130 7.22 -17.90 1.74
CA ASP A 130 8.38 -17.31 1.07
C ASP A 130 8.59 -15.84 1.48
N PHE A 131 7.51 -15.12 1.68
CA PHE A 131 7.55 -13.71 2.03
C PHE A 131 7.93 -13.48 3.50
N PHE A 132 7.25 -14.14 4.44
CA PHE A 132 7.47 -13.99 5.89
C PHE A 132 8.67 -14.80 6.42
N GLY A 133 9.15 -15.80 5.67
CA GLY A 133 10.39 -16.50 5.94
C GLY A 133 11.65 -15.76 5.50
N ASN A 134 11.53 -14.59 4.89
CA ASN A 134 12.64 -13.81 4.36
C ASN A 134 12.96 -12.61 5.29
N GLU A 135 14.10 -12.65 5.99
CA GLU A 135 14.56 -11.59 6.90
C GLU A 135 14.62 -10.19 6.26
N ARG A 136 14.88 -10.11 4.94
CA ARG A 136 14.89 -8.81 4.24
C ARG A 136 13.49 -8.19 4.18
N ASN A 137 12.46 -9.02 4.01
CA ASN A 137 11.08 -8.55 4.00
C ASN A 137 10.66 -8.13 5.40
N ASP A 138 11.08 -8.84 6.45
CA ASP A 138 10.85 -8.46 7.84
C ASP A 138 11.37 -7.05 8.11
N ALA A 139 12.64 -6.78 7.78
CA ALA A 139 13.25 -5.47 7.97
C ALA A 139 12.52 -4.36 7.19
N VAL A 140 11.98 -4.67 6.01
CA VAL A 140 11.17 -3.69 5.21
C VAL A 140 9.84 -3.44 5.88
N ILE A 141 9.15 -4.49 6.37
CA ILE A 141 7.86 -4.37 7.05
C ILE A 141 8.02 -3.55 8.34
N GLU A 142 8.99 -3.88 9.18
CA GLU A 142 9.27 -3.16 10.43
C GLU A 142 9.47 -1.66 10.15
N ARG A 143 10.32 -1.30 9.21
CA ARG A 143 10.54 0.10 8.83
C ARG A 143 9.29 0.78 8.25
N LEU A 144 8.43 0.04 7.53
CA LEU A 144 7.16 0.58 7.05
C LEU A 144 6.21 0.84 8.20
N LEU A 145 6.09 -0.09 9.15
CA LEU A 145 5.18 0.03 10.29
C LEU A 145 5.61 1.11 11.29
N GLU A 146 6.89 1.54 11.29
CA GLU A 146 7.32 2.75 11.99
C GLU A 146 6.70 4.02 11.39
N GLN A 147 6.36 4.01 10.10
CA GLN A 147 5.89 5.18 9.35
C GLN A 147 4.38 5.17 9.06
N VAL A 148 3.79 3.97 8.98
CA VAL A 148 2.38 3.77 8.65
C VAL A 148 1.70 2.89 9.69
N ARG A 149 0.41 3.10 9.91
CA ARG A 149 -0.42 2.35 10.85
C ARG A 149 -1.63 1.79 10.10
N PRO A 150 -1.52 0.60 9.48
CA PRO A 150 -2.65 -0.04 8.82
C PRO A 150 -3.82 -0.14 9.80
N GLN A 151 -4.99 0.32 9.38
CA GLN A 151 -6.18 0.30 10.24
C GLN A 151 -6.68 -1.14 10.37
N PRO A 152 -7.06 -1.60 11.57
CA PRO A 152 -7.66 -2.91 11.75
C PRO A 152 -8.88 -3.07 10.83
N TYR A 153 -9.04 -4.27 10.28
CA TYR A 153 -10.19 -4.57 9.43
C TYR A 153 -11.47 -4.62 10.27
N VAL A 154 -12.36 -3.69 10.00
CA VAL A 154 -13.67 -3.65 10.66
C VAL A 154 -14.72 -4.20 9.72
N VAL A 155 -15.37 -5.29 10.11
CA VAL A 155 -16.53 -5.81 9.38
C VAL A 155 -17.70 -4.86 9.67
N ASN A 156 -18.05 -4.01 8.71
CA ASN A 156 -19.26 -3.20 8.78
C ASN A 156 -20.49 -4.07 8.53
N VAL A 157 -20.85 -4.91 9.52
CA VAL A 157 -22.13 -5.60 9.49
C VAL A 157 -23.14 -4.65 10.11
N SER A 158 -24.06 -4.13 9.30
CA SER A 158 -25.25 -3.50 9.85
C SER A 158 -26.06 -4.61 10.52
N ALA A 159 -26.07 -4.61 11.86
CA ALA A 159 -26.79 -5.62 12.67
C ALA A 159 -28.29 -5.69 12.33
N ASP A 160 -28.84 -4.63 11.76
CA ASP A 160 -30.24 -4.50 11.34
C ASP A 160 -30.54 -4.98 9.90
N SER A 161 -29.55 -5.54 9.21
CA SER A 161 -29.78 -6.07 7.87
C SER A 161 -30.56 -7.39 7.94
N VAL A 162 -31.68 -7.48 7.22
CA VAL A 162 -32.49 -8.74 7.09
C VAL A 162 -31.70 -9.90 6.49
N VAL A 163 -30.53 -9.65 5.92
CA VAL A 163 -29.62 -10.63 5.34
C VAL A 163 -28.34 -10.83 6.17
N ALA A 164 -28.24 -10.21 7.36
CA ALA A 164 -27.09 -10.38 8.24
C ALA A 164 -26.90 -11.87 8.59
N GLY A 165 -25.68 -12.38 8.41
CA GLY A 165 -25.33 -13.78 8.66
C GLY A 165 -25.85 -14.79 7.62
N LYS A 166 -26.44 -14.32 6.50
CA LYS A 166 -26.93 -15.19 5.42
C LYS A 166 -26.04 -15.06 4.18
N THR A 167 -25.83 -16.18 3.48
CA THR A 167 -25.25 -16.16 2.14
C THR A 167 -26.34 -15.79 1.14
N VAL A 168 -26.17 -14.67 0.44
CA VAL A 168 -27.12 -14.21 -0.58
C VAL A 168 -26.54 -14.46 -1.96
N VAL A 169 -27.30 -15.14 -2.81
CA VAL A 169 -26.91 -15.39 -4.21
C VAL A 169 -27.84 -14.62 -5.13
N PHE A 170 -27.26 -13.71 -5.93
CA PHE A 170 -28.00 -12.96 -6.93
C PHE A 170 -28.03 -13.74 -8.24
N THR A 171 -29.22 -14.19 -8.67
CA THR A 171 -29.45 -14.84 -9.96
C THR A 171 -30.25 -13.89 -10.87
N GLY A 172 -29.81 -13.76 -12.13
CA GLY A 172 -30.45 -12.85 -13.09
C GLY A 172 -29.86 -11.45 -13.14
N SER A 173 -30.59 -10.52 -13.76
CA SER A 173 -30.21 -9.11 -13.89
C SER A 173 -30.72 -8.32 -12.69
N LEU A 174 -29.88 -7.45 -12.14
CA LEU A 174 -30.27 -6.51 -11.09
C LEU A 174 -30.71 -5.20 -11.75
N GLU A 175 -31.92 -4.74 -11.44
CA GLU A 175 -32.51 -3.54 -12.08
C GLU A 175 -32.08 -2.22 -11.43
N LYS A 176 -31.76 -2.25 -10.12
CA LYS A 176 -31.51 -1.03 -9.33
C LYS A 176 -30.05 -0.82 -8.95
N MET A 177 -29.19 -1.80 -9.13
CA MET A 177 -27.77 -1.71 -8.82
C MET A 177 -26.97 -2.73 -9.65
N SER A 178 -25.68 -2.46 -9.84
CA SER A 178 -24.77 -3.42 -10.46
C SER A 178 -24.43 -4.57 -9.49
N ARG A 179 -23.93 -5.68 -10.02
CA ARG A 179 -23.46 -6.81 -9.18
C ARG A 179 -22.29 -6.43 -8.29
N SER A 180 -21.48 -5.44 -8.69
CA SER A 180 -20.37 -4.90 -7.90
C SER A 180 -20.86 -4.05 -6.73
N GLU A 181 -21.96 -3.34 -6.89
CA GLU A 181 -22.58 -2.54 -5.82
C GLU A 181 -23.37 -3.40 -4.82
N ALA A 182 -23.83 -4.60 -5.25
CA ALA A 182 -24.55 -5.54 -4.41
C ALA A 182 -23.61 -6.44 -3.57
N LYS A 183 -22.31 -6.36 -3.76
CA LYS A 183 -21.29 -7.20 -3.15
C LYS A 183 -20.65 -6.50 -1.96
#